data_e0e71acb0a85ea84f844244cb70b946a
#
_entry.id   e0e71acb0a85ea84f844244cb70b946a
#
_cell.length_a   1.000
_cell.length_b   1.000
_cell.length_c   1.000
_cell.angle_alpha   90.00
_cell.angle_beta   90.00
_cell.angle_gamma   90.00
#
_symmetry.space_group_name_H-M   'P 1'
#
loop_
_entity.id
_entity.type
_entity.pdbx_description
1 polymer ?
#
loop_
_entity_poly.entity_id
_entity_poly.type
_entity_poly.pdbx_seq_one_letter_code
_entity_poly.pdbx_strand_id
1 'polypeptide(L)'
;ANGGTPASFNLSLNRGTASDRLYSRFVVAVLTKDGYQEISKPHYITNPELVAPNQNPYKAPLSKKGLQMEISQIGDAFQLGVKHSSVNIAFHQILGSGIDYEYDGKVYHFSKPVIESYDATISAMSNKDITVTAIILNGWNPATPDLIVPGTTQKSNVFYYMPNVTTQAGFEQTRAIAAFLAERYDGSNPDYGKVSNWIIGNEINNQQWNHMGATSISNYVQTYQDAFRVFYTAIKSTSANDR
;
A
#
# COMPACT_ATOMS: atom_id res chain seq x y z
N ALA A 1 -35.16 14.79 2.49
CA ALA A 1 -34.97 15.34 1.16
C ALA A 1 -36.08 14.83 0.25
N ASN A 2 -36.75 15.71 -0.50
CA ASN A 2 -37.71 15.30 -1.51
C ASN A 2 -36.92 14.54 -2.60
N GLY A 3 -37.42 13.37 -2.98
CA GLY A 3 -36.77 12.56 -4.03
C GLY A 3 -36.60 13.35 -5.33
N GLY A 4 -35.38 13.39 -5.84
CA GLY A 4 -35.02 14.04 -7.09
C GLY A 4 -34.14 15.29 -6.99
N THR A 5 -33.92 15.86 -5.81
CA THR A 5 -32.96 16.98 -5.65
C THR A 5 -31.60 16.47 -5.17
N PRO A 6 -30.50 16.69 -5.92
CA PRO A 6 -29.16 16.35 -5.43
C PRO A 6 -28.86 17.07 -4.13
N ALA A 7 -28.37 16.35 -3.13
CA ALA A 7 -27.89 16.93 -1.87
C ALA A 7 -26.35 16.85 -1.86
N SER A 8 -25.69 17.94 -1.49
CA SER A 8 -24.25 17.99 -1.26
C SER A 8 -23.97 18.51 0.14
N PHE A 9 -22.91 18.01 0.76
CA PHE A 9 -22.45 18.48 2.05
C PHE A 9 -20.95 18.31 2.15
N ASN A 10 -20.31 19.13 2.97
CA ASN A 10 -18.88 19.06 3.23
C ASN A 10 -18.64 18.37 4.55
N LEU A 11 -17.71 17.42 4.57
CA LEU A 11 -17.20 16.79 5.78
C LEU A 11 -15.70 17.03 5.89
N SER A 12 -15.24 17.46 7.08
CA SER A 12 -13.80 17.50 7.35
C SER A 12 -13.22 16.09 7.33
N LEU A 13 -12.07 15.90 6.70
CA LEU A 13 -11.32 14.64 6.75
C LEU A 13 -10.66 14.41 8.11
N ASN A 14 -10.48 15.47 8.93
CA ASN A 14 -9.83 15.42 10.25
C ASN A 14 -8.44 14.73 10.20
N ARG A 15 -7.66 15.02 9.17
CA ARG A 15 -6.35 14.41 8.94
C ARG A 15 -5.44 14.52 10.15
N GLY A 16 -4.71 13.43 10.46
CA GLY A 16 -3.75 13.37 11.56
C GLY A 16 -4.37 13.36 12.96
N THR A 17 -5.66 13.08 13.09
CA THR A 17 -6.35 12.94 14.37
C THR A 17 -6.97 11.54 14.52
N ALA A 18 -7.34 11.17 15.74
CA ALA A 18 -8.05 9.89 16.01
C ALA A 18 -9.39 9.76 15.25
N SER A 19 -9.91 10.83 14.67
CA SER A 19 -11.11 10.84 13.84
C SER A 19 -10.81 11.06 12.35
N ASP A 20 -9.61 10.77 11.89
CA ASP A 20 -9.21 10.83 10.47
C ASP A 20 -10.13 9.94 9.62
N ARG A 21 -10.67 10.54 8.56
CA ARG A 21 -11.66 9.91 7.69
C ARG A 21 -11.13 9.50 6.31
N LEU A 22 -9.84 9.61 6.07
CA LEU A 22 -9.26 9.32 4.75
C LEU A 22 -9.57 7.89 4.27
N TYR A 23 -9.59 6.95 5.20
CA TYR A 23 -9.89 5.54 4.92
C TYR A 23 -11.34 5.15 5.25
N SER A 24 -12.17 6.12 5.62
CA SER A 24 -13.53 5.85 6.07
C SER A 24 -14.42 5.33 4.93
N ARG A 25 -15.32 4.45 5.31
CA ARG A 25 -16.44 3.98 4.51
C ARG A 25 -17.63 4.93 4.73
N PHE A 26 -18.11 5.53 3.66
CA PHE A 26 -19.27 6.43 3.70
C PHE A 26 -20.49 5.73 3.12
N VAL A 27 -21.62 5.82 3.79
CA VAL A 27 -22.90 5.28 3.33
C VAL A 27 -23.98 6.33 3.53
N VAL A 28 -25.01 6.30 2.68
CA VAL A 28 -26.25 7.01 2.95
C VAL A 28 -27.10 6.11 3.83
N ALA A 29 -27.62 6.66 4.93
CA ALA A 29 -28.49 5.96 5.84
C ALA A 29 -29.75 6.78 6.14
N VAL A 30 -30.86 6.14 6.41
CA VAL A 30 -32.08 6.77 6.92
C VAL A 30 -32.29 6.37 8.38
N LEU A 31 -32.76 7.32 9.18
CA LEU A 31 -33.16 7.05 10.56
C LEU A 31 -34.55 6.42 10.55
N THR A 32 -34.65 5.21 11.09
CA THR A 32 -35.87 4.49 11.29
C THR A 32 -36.16 4.37 12.80
N LYS A 33 -37.32 3.81 13.16
CA LYS A 33 -37.65 3.51 14.56
C LYS A 33 -36.66 2.53 15.23
N ASP A 34 -35.97 1.70 14.43
CA ASP A 34 -35.04 0.68 14.90
C ASP A 34 -33.57 1.14 14.76
N GLY A 35 -33.32 2.42 14.45
CA GLY A 35 -31.99 3.00 14.26
C GLY A 35 -31.67 3.37 12.80
N TYR A 36 -30.40 3.60 12.49
CA TYR A 36 -29.96 3.93 11.14
C TYR A 36 -29.95 2.68 10.26
N GLN A 37 -30.61 2.78 9.12
CA GLN A 37 -30.59 1.76 8.06
C GLN A 37 -29.82 2.29 6.84
N GLU A 38 -28.76 1.56 6.42
CA GLU A 38 -28.01 1.88 5.21
C GLU A 38 -28.87 1.66 3.96
N ILE A 39 -28.88 2.65 3.07
CA ILE A 39 -29.65 2.63 1.80
C ILE A 39 -28.79 2.82 0.55
N SER A 40 -27.46 2.93 0.72
CA SER A 40 -26.51 2.98 -0.40
C SER A 40 -25.44 1.90 -0.25
N LYS A 41 -24.75 1.61 -1.36
CA LYS A 41 -23.47 0.91 -1.31
C LYS A 41 -22.42 1.80 -0.62
N PRO A 42 -21.34 1.22 -0.06
CA PRO A 42 -20.27 2.00 0.50
C PRO A 42 -19.54 2.82 -0.56
N HIS A 43 -19.18 4.04 -0.19
CA HIS A 43 -18.34 4.95 -0.95
C HIS A 43 -17.09 5.27 -0.14
N TYR A 44 -16.00 5.52 -0.82
CA TYR A 44 -14.70 5.84 -0.23
C TYR A 44 -14.14 7.10 -0.88
N ILE A 45 -13.12 7.69 -0.28
CA ILE A 45 -12.39 8.79 -0.90
C ILE A 45 -11.75 8.27 -2.20
N THR A 46 -12.00 8.96 -3.30
CA THR A 46 -11.52 8.58 -4.66
C THR A 46 -10.38 9.44 -5.16
N ASN A 47 -10.06 10.52 -4.46
CA ASN A 47 -9.07 11.53 -4.83
C ASN A 47 -8.14 11.86 -3.66
N PRO A 48 -7.47 10.85 -3.05
CA PRO A 48 -6.57 11.06 -1.91
C PRO A 48 -5.36 11.93 -2.27
N GLU A 49 -4.99 12.04 -3.54
CA GLU A 49 -3.91 12.89 -4.05
C GLU A 49 -4.11 14.39 -3.73
N LEU A 50 -5.34 14.84 -3.50
CA LEU A 50 -5.61 16.24 -3.17
C LEU A 50 -5.08 16.64 -1.77
N VAL A 51 -4.82 15.70 -0.89
CA VAL A 51 -4.26 15.96 0.43
C VAL A 51 -2.78 15.61 0.54
N ALA A 52 -2.15 15.18 -0.55
CA ALA A 52 -0.75 14.80 -0.57
C ALA A 52 0.17 16.02 -0.32
N PRO A 53 1.14 15.94 0.59
CA PRO A 53 2.15 16.99 0.76
C PRO A 53 3.12 17.05 -0.42
N ASN A 54 3.41 15.91 -1.07
CA ASN A 54 4.29 15.85 -2.24
C ASN A 54 3.45 15.92 -3.52
N GLN A 55 3.50 17.09 -4.17
CA GLN A 55 2.83 17.38 -5.46
C GLN A 55 3.79 17.37 -6.65
N ASN A 56 5.04 16.92 -6.46
CA ASN A 56 6.04 16.90 -7.53
C ASN A 56 5.52 16.08 -8.73
N PRO A 57 5.72 16.57 -9.96
CA PRO A 57 5.25 15.86 -11.14
C PRO A 57 5.96 14.52 -11.32
N TYR A 58 5.26 13.55 -11.86
CA TYR A 58 5.88 12.28 -12.24
C TYR A 58 6.98 12.51 -13.26
N LYS A 59 8.20 12.07 -12.94
CA LYS A 59 9.33 12.15 -13.85
C LYS A 59 9.32 10.93 -14.76
N ALA A 60 8.87 11.10 -15.98
CA ALA A 60 8.92 10.03 -16.97
C ALA A 60 10.37 9.66 -17.30
N PRO A 61 10.73 8.37 -17.34
CA PRO A 61 12.06 7.95 -17.70
C PRO A 61 12.35 8.22 -19.18
N LEU A 62 13.61 8.54 -19.48
CA LEU A 62 14.07 8.86 -20.84
C LEU A 62 14.08 7.65 -21.78
N SER A 63 14.01 6.44 -21.25
CA SER A 63 14.06 5.19 -22.01
C SER A 63 13.22 4.13 -21.31
N LYS A 64 12.66 3.20 -22.10
CA LYS A 64 11.97 2.00 -21.61
C LYS A 64 12.93 0.86 -21.23
N LYS A 65 14.24 1.06 -21.36
CA LYS A 65 15.24 0.06 -21.02
C LYS A 65 15.20 -0.20 -19.51
N GLY A 66 14.78 -1.37 -19.12
CA GLY A 66 14.59 -1.77 -17.73
C GLY A 66 15.22 -3.12 -17.42
N LEU A 67 15.54 -3.33 -16.17
CA LEU A 67 16.10 -4.56 -15.66
C LEU A 67 15.70 -4.71 -14.18
N GLN A 68 15.22 -5.88 -13.79
CA GLN A 68 15.20 -6.27 -12.39
C GLN A 68 16.59 -6.76 -12.04
N MET A 69 17.23 -6.14 -11.04
CA MET A 69 18.63 -6.37 -10.75
C MET A 69 18.86 -6.79 -9.30
N GLU A 70 19.93 -7.55 -9.12
CA GLU A 70 20.52 -7.77 -7.81
C GLU A 70 21.38 -6.55 -7.44
N ILE A 71 21.30 -6.10 -6.18
CA ILE A 71 22.05 -4.91 -5.71
C ILE A 71 23.56 -5.08 -5.89
N SER A 72 24.08 -6.28 -5.77
CA SER A 72 25.49 -6.60 -5.97
C SER A 72 25.97 -6.38 -7.42
N GLN A 73 25.06 -6.33 -8.39
CA GLN A 73 25.32 -6.12 -9.82
C GLN A 73 24.84 -4.76 -10.33
N ILE A 74 24.57 -3.82 -9.44
CA ILE A 74 24.02 -2.50 -9.80
C ILE A 74 24.95 -1.74 -10.74
N GLY A 75 26.26 -1.96 -10.65
CA GLY A 75 27.26 -1.37 -11.57
C GLY A 75 27.04 -1.75 -13.02
N ASP A 76 26.66 -2.99 -13.29
CA ASP A 76 26.38 -3.48 -14.66
C ASP A 76 25.14 -2.79 -15.23
N ALA A 77 24.09 -2.60 -14.38
CA ALA A 77 22.89 -1.88 -14.78
C ALA A 77 23.19 -0.42 -15.17
N PHE A 78 24.09 0.24 -14.44
CA PHE A 78 24.53 1.61 -14.77
C PHE A 78 25.28 1.64 -16.11
N GLN A 79 26.21 0.70 -16.34
CA GLN A 79 26.94 0.58 -17.61
C GLN A 79 26.03 0.30 -18.79
N LEU A 80 25.00 -0.52 -18.59
CA LEU A 80 23.97 -0.81 -19.59
C LEU A 80 23.04 0.39 -19.86
N GLY A 81 23.09 1.45 -19.06
CA GLY A 81 22.22 2.62 -19.18
C GLY A 81 20.75 2.31 -18.90
N VAL A 82 20.48 1.47 -17.92
CA VAL A 82 19.13 1.13 -17.46
C VAL A 82 18.43 2.38 -16.90
N LYS A 83 17.13 2.55 -17.21
CA LYS A 83 16.31 3.68 -16.76
C LYS A 83 15.08 3.24 -15.97
N HIS A 84 14.85 1.95 -15.86
CA HIS A 84 13.82 1.34 -15.02
C HIS A 84 14.38 0.17 -14.23
N SER A 85 13.94 0.02 -13.00
CA SER A 85 14.16 -1.19 -12.23
C SER A 85 12.97 -1.49 -11.33
N SER A 86 12.82 -2.74 -10.95
CA SER A 86 11.84 -3.15 -9.94
C SER A 86 12.54 -3.72 -8.71
N VAL A 87 11.90 -3.54 -7.56
CA VAL A 87 12.28 -4.11 -6.27
C VAL A 87 11.07 -4.80 -5.64
N ASN A 88 11.27 -6.02 -5.18
CA ASN A 88 10.25 -6.72 -4.40
C ASN A 88 10.34 -6.27 -2.94
N ILE A 89 9.24 -5.76 -2.40
CA ILE A 89 9.11 -5.40 -0.99
C ILE A 89 8.22 -6.45 -0.31
N ALA A 90 8.85 -7.32 0.47
CA ALA A 90 8.19 -8.36 1.24
C ALA A 90 7.65 -7.78 2.57
N PHE A 91 6.47 -7.16 2.52
CA PHE A 91 6.00 -6.36 3.65
C PHE A 91 5.73 -7.17 4.93
N HIS A 92 5.52 -8.50 4.85
CA HIS A 92 5.44 -9.39 6.01
C HIS A 92 6.75 -9.48 6.83
N GLN A 93 7.87 -9.01 6.27
CA GLN A 93 9.18 -8.98 6.94
C GLN A 93 9.49 -7.62 7.56
N ILE A 94 8.69 -6.60 7.25
CA ILE A 94 8.93 -5.23 7.71
C ILE A 94 8.68 -5.08 9.21
N LEU A 95 7.69 -5.80 9.75
CA LEU A 95 7.45 -5.77 11.20
C LEU A 95 8.62 -6.41 11.96
N GLY A 96 9.07 -5.73 13.02
CA GLY A 96 10.24 -6.17 13.77
C GLY A 96 10.66 -5.18 14.84
N SER A 97 11.92 -4.77 14.89
CA SER A 97 12.44 -3.82 15.87
C SER A 97 13.51 -2.90 15.28
N GLY A 98 13.72 -1.77 15.96
CA GLY A 98 14.80 -0.84 15.66
C GLY A 98 14.37 0.41 14.93
N ILE A 99 13.15 0.48 14.37
CA ILE A 99 12.51 1.69 13.88
C ILE A 99 11.13 1.77 14.51
N ASP A 100 10.84 2.84 15.23
CA ASP A 100 9.52 3.14 15.76
C ASP A 100 8.80 4.10 14.80
N TYR A 101 7.57 3.78 14.47
CA TYR A 101 6.72 4.58 13.61
C TYR A 101 5.38 4.82 14.27
N GLU A 102 5.11 6.07 14.62
CA GLU A 102 3.81 6.47 15.17
C GLU A 102 2.81 6.71 14.04
N TYR A 103 1.71 5.99 14.07
CA TYR A 103 0.65 6.13 13.09
C TYR A 103 -0.72 5.94 13.74
N ASP A 104 -1.61 6.90 13.56
CA ASP A 104 -3.00 6.86 14.06
C ASP A 104 -3.07 6.60 15.59
N GLY A 105 -2.16 7.25 16.34
CA GLY A 105 -2.09 7.13 17.80
C GLY A 105 -1.54 5.79 18.33
N LYS A 106 -0.95 4.97 17.46
CA LYS A 106 -0.28 3.72 17.81
C LYS A 106 1.16 3.74 17.33
N VAL A 107 2.04 3.08 18.08
CA VAL A 107 3.44 2.87 17.69
C VAL A 107 3.57 1.50 17.05
N TYR A 108 4.09 1.47 15.83
CA TYR A 108 4.45 0.27 15.09
C TYR A 108 5.98 0.12 15.08
N HIS A 109 6.45 -1.11 15.22
CA HIS A 109 7.87 -1.40 15.26
C HIS A 109 8.29 -2.08 13.97
N PHE A 110 9.27 -1.51 13.28
CA PHE A 110 9.77 -2.03 12.01
C PHE A 110 11.19 -2.55 12.14
N SER A 111 11.50 -3.57 11.36
CA SER A 111 12.81 -4.21 11.32
C SER A 111 13.82 -3.29 10.66
N LYS A 112 14.71 -2.68 11.47
CA LYS A 112 15.75 -1.79 10.96
C LYS A 112 16.61 -2.44 9.87
N PRO A 113 17.15 -3.66 10.04
CA PRO A 113 18.00 -4.26 8.98
C PRO A 113 17.25 -4.54 7.68
N VAL A 114 15.95 -4.89 7.75
CA VAL A 114 15.14 -5.10 6.55
C VAL A 114 14.91 -3.78 5.82
N ILE A 115 14.56 -2.73 6.55
CA ILE A 115 14.32 -1.40 5.98
C ILE A 115 15.61 -0.81 5.40
N GLU A 116 16.73 -0.88 6.10
CA GLU A 116 18.04 -0.39 5.61
C GLU A 116 18.47 -1.10 4.33
N SER A 117 18.13 -2.37 4.15
CA SER A 117 18.39 -3.10 2.90
C SER A 117 17.57 -2.55 1.73
N TYR A 118 16.30 -2.20 1.96
CA TYR A 118 15.48 -1.54 0.94
C TYR A 118 15.96 -0.12 0.67
N ASP A 119 16.34 0.64 1.70
CA ASP A 119 16.90 2.00 1.56
C ASP A 119 18.13 1.97 0.64
N ALA A 120 19.09 1.09 0.92
CA ALA A 120 20.30 0.96 0.13
C ALA A 120 20.00 0.64 -1.35
N THR A 121 19.05 -0.25 -1.59
CA THR A 121 18.67 -0.67 -2.94
C THR A 121 17.95 0.46 -3.70
N ILE A 122 16.95 1.07 -3.08
CA ILE A 122 16.10 2.08 -3.71
C ILE A 122 16.88 3.38 -3.93
N SER A 123 17.66 3.83 -2.92
CA SER A 123 18.45 5.05 -3.04
C SER A 123 19.55 4.92 -4.11
N ALA A 124 20.25 3.78 -4.16
CA ALA A 124 21.28 3.55 -5.15
C ALA A 124 20.76 3.65 -6.60
N MET A 125 19.51 3.23 -6.84
CA MET A 125 18.87 3.32 -8.15
C MET A 125 18.30 4.72 -8.41
N SER A 126 17.44 5.22 -7.51
CA SER A 126 16.74 6.47 -7.74
C SER A 126 17.66 7.69 -7.80
N ASN A 127 18.75 7.70 -7.01
CA ASN A 127 19.78 8.75 -7.06
C ASN A 127 20.62 8.75 -8.37
N LYS A 128 20.43 7.73 -9.22
CA LYS A 128 21.02 7.62 -10.57
C LYS A 128 19.98 7.78 -11.68
N ASP A 129 18.87 8.44 -11.39
CA ASP A 129 17.76 8.65 -12.33
C ASP A 129 17.19 7.35 -12.94
N ILE A 130 17.23 6.27 -12.18
CA ILE A 130 16.51 5.03 -12.51
C ILE A 130 15.13 5.09 -11.83
N THR A 131 14.09 5.00 -12.61
CA THR A 131 12.71 4.92 -12.11
C THR A 131 12.53 3.59 -11.40
N VAL A 132 12.23 3.63 -10.11
CA VAL A 132 12.01 2.45 -9.28
C VAL A 132 10.54 2.10 -9.23
N THR A 133 10.22 0.83 -9.50
CA THR A 133 8.91 0.22 -9.32
C THR A 133 8.98 -0.73 -8.13
N ALA A 134 8.22 -0.48 -7.07
CA ALA A 134 8.08 -1.41 -5.96
C ALA A 134 6.95 -2.41 -6.22
N ILE A 135 7.23 -3.69 -6.00
CA ILE A 135 6.23 -4.76 -6.04
C ILE A 135 6.00 -5.21 -4.60
N ILE A 136 4.81 -4.93 -4.08
CA ILE A 136 4.43 -5.22 -2.69
C ILE A 136 3.94 -6.66 -2.58
N LEU A 137 4.63 -7.46 -1.79
CA LEU A 137 4.39 -8.89 -1.68
C LEU A 137 4.19 -9.28 -0.21
N ASN A 138 3.20 -10.13 0.08
CA ASN A 138 2.91 -10.64 1.41
C ASN A 138 3.24 -12.13 1.50
N GLY A 139 4.36 -12.51 2.10
CA GLY A 139 4.70 -13.91 2.34
C GLY A 139 4.09 -14.43 3.65
N TRP A 140 4.21 -15.74 3.85
CA TRP A 140 3.83 -16.35 5.11
C TRP A 140 4.87 -16.06 6.19
N ASN A 141 4.43 -15.48 7.30
CA ASN A 141 5.26 -15.29 8.47
C ASN A 141 4.44 -15.58 9.75
N PRO A 142 4.74 -16.65 10.49
CA PRO A 142 3.99 -16.98 11.71
C PRO A 142 4.13 -15.93 12.82
N ALA A 143 5.14 -15.07 12.77
CA ALA A 143 5.31 -13.96 13.71
C ALA A 143 4.38 -12.77 13.43
N THR A 144 3.76 -12.71 12.25
CA THR A 144 2.87 -11.63 11.83
C THR A 144 1.52 -12.17 11.33
N PRO A 145 0.79 -12.95 12.14
CA PRO A 145 -0.41 -13.65 11.71
C PRO A 145 -1.53 -12.71 11.28
N ASP A 146 -1.58 -11.48 11.80
CA ASP A 146 -2.59 -10.48 11.44
C ASP A 146 -2.47 -9.99 10.00
N LEU A 147 -1.32 -10.18 9.34
CA LEU A 147 -1.14 -9.86 7.92
C LEU A 147 -1.72 -10.93 6.98
N ILE A 148 -2.17 -12.06 7.51
CA ILE A 148 -2.77 -13.17 6.74
C ILE A 148 -4.28 -13.17 6.93
N VAL A 149 -5.01 -13.33 5.84
CA VAL A 149 -6.49 -13.43 5.89
C VAL A 149 -6.91 -14.64 6.74
N PRO A 150 -7.80 -14.48 7.73
CA PRO A 150 -8.23 -15.55 8.62
C PRO A 150 -8.74 -16.78 7.86
N GLY A 151 -8.38 -17.96 8.36
CA GLY A 151 -8.72 -19.23 7.72
C GLY A 151 -7.77 -19.66 6.59
N THR A 152 -6.85 -18.78 6.19
CA THR A 152 -5.78 -19.15 5.25
C THR A 152 -4.71 -19.97 5.97
N THR A 153 -4.23 -21.03 5.32
CA THR A 153 -3.16 -21.89 5.83
C THR A 153 -1.93 -21.83 4.94
N GLN A 154 -0.76 -22.03 5.53
CA GLN A 154 0.48 -22.11 4.78
C GLN A 154 0.46 -23.30 3.82
N LYS A 155 0.95 -23.11 2.60
CA LYS A 155 1.10 -24.17 1.60
C LYS A 155 2.47 -24.09 0.93
N SER A 156 3.08 -25.24 0.68
CA SER A 156 4.42 -25.34 0.10
C SER A 156 4.53 -24.87 -1.35
N ASN A 157 3.41 -24.85 -2.08
CA ASN A 157 3.35 -24.41 -3.48
C ASN A 157 2.81 -22.98 -3.64
N VAL A 158 2.72 -22.22 -2.55
CA VAL A 158 2.27 -20.83 -2.53
C VAL A 158 3.43 -19.94 -2.16
N PHE A 159 3.66 -18.90 -2.94
CA PHE A 159 4.73 -17.94 -2.70
C PHE A 159 4.26 -16.76 -1.86
N TYR A 160 3.09 -16.20 -2.21
CA TYR A 160 2.55 -15.01 -1.54
C TYR A 160 1.07 -15.14 -1.24
N TYR A 161 0.63 -14.33 -0.29
CA TYR A 161 -0.69 -14.35 0.32
C TYR A 161 -1.39 -13.01 0.18
N MET A 162 -2.71 -13.04 0.10
CA MET A 162 -3.54 -11.83 0.10
C MET A 162 -3.26 -11.01 1.37
N PRO A 163 -2.97 -9.70 1.26
CA PRO A 163 -2.89 -8.84 2.42
C PRO A 163 -4.20 -8.84 3.21
N ASN A 164 -4.11 -9.00 4.52
CA ASN A 164 -5.29 -9.01 5.36
C ASN A 164 -5.75 -7.58 5.66
N VAL A 165 -6.91 -7.23 5.14
CA VAL A 165 -7.66 -6.02 5.48
C VAL A 165 -9.08 -6.36 5.94
N THR A 166 -9.35 -7.65 6.22
CA THR A 166 -10.68 -8.15 6.60
C THR A 166 -10.91 -8.12 8.10
N THR A 167 -9.86 -7.99 8.89
CA THR A 167 -9.92 -7.82 10.34
C THR A 167 -9.42 -6.43 10.72
N GLN A 168 -9.84 -5.93 11.87
CA GLN A 168 -9.39 -4.62 12.36
C GLN A 168 -7.86 -4.60 12.54
N ALA A 169 -7.27 -5.62 13.18
CA ALA A 169 -5.83 -5.71 13.40
C ALA A 169 -5.06 -5.78 12.06
N GLY A 170 -5.49 -6.63 11.12
CA GLY A 170 -4.87 -6.74 9.80
C GLY A 170 -4.97 -5.44 8.99
N PHE A 171 -6.14 -4.79 9.00
CA PHE A 171 -6.34 -3.50 8.36
C PHE A 171 -5.41 -2.43 8.93
N GLU A 172 -5.31 -2.31 10.26
CA GLU A 172 -4.48 -1.31 10.94
C GLU A 172 -2.99 -1.55 10.64
N GLN A 173 -2.51 -2.79 10.73
CA GLN A 173 -1.12 -3.12 10.40
C GLN A 173 -0.80 -2.88 8.92
N THR A 174 -1.65 -3.36 8.01
CA THR A 174 -1.45 -3.15 6.57
C THR A 174 -1.44 -1.66 6.22
N ARG A 175 -2.34 -0.87 6.81
CA ARG A 175 -2.42 0.58 6.63
C ARG A 175 -1.15 1.28 7.15
N ALA A 176 -0.68 0.93 8.34
CA ALA A 176 0.52 1.53 8.92
C ALA A 176 1.77 1.21 8.08
N ILE A 177 1.91 -0.03 7.61
CA ILE A 177 3.01 -0.42 6.71
C ILE A 177 2.93 0.34 5.38
N ALA A 178 1.74 0.44 4.79
CA ALA A 178 1.55 1.17 3.53
C ALA A 178 1.89 2.65 3.67
N ALA A 179 1.48 3.30 4.76
CA ALA A 179 1.79 4.69 5.06
C ALA A 179 3.31 4.88 5.26
N PHE A 180 3.93 4.05 6.07
CA PHE A 180 5.38 4.09 6.31
C PHE A 180 6.20 3.97 5.02
N LEU A 181 5.87 2.98 4.17
CA LEU A 181 6.55 2.79 2.90
C LEU A 181 6.36 3.98 1.95
N ALA A 182 5.15 4.50 1.86
CA ALA A 182 4.84 5.65 1.02
C ALA A 182 5.60 6.90 1.45
N GLU A 183 5.64 7.19 2.76
CA GLU A 183 6.34 8.33 3.34
C GLU A 183 7.86 8.19 3.23
N ARG A 184 8.38 6.97 3.46
CA ARG A 184 9.82 6.73 3.43
C ARG A 184 10.41 6.86 2.03
N TYR A 185 9.69 6.40 1.01
CA TYR A 185 10.17 6.36 -0.37
C TYR A 185 9.50 7.41 -1.27
N ASP A 186 9.07 8.53 -0.72
CA ASP A 186 8.50 9.67 -1.45
C ASP A 186 9.55 10.51 -2.20
N GLY A 187 10.83 10.27 -1.92
CA GLY A 187 11.96 10.99 -2.50
C GLY A 187 12.34 12.28 -1.77
N SER A 188 11.75 12.57 -0.61
CA SER A 188 12.12 13.72 0.22
C SER A 188 13.48 13.55 0.89
N ASN A 189 13.88 12.31 1.19
CA ASN A 189 15.18 11.96 1.74
C ASN A 189 15.99 11.10 0.73
N PRO A 190 17.12 11.62 0.21
CA PRO A 190 17.94 10.90 -0.74
C PRO A 190 18.59 9.63 -0.17
N ASP A 191 18.76 9.51 1.14
CA ASP A 191 19.31 8.31 1.78
C ASP A 191 18.34 7.12 1.70
N TYR A 192 17.04 7.39 1.58
CA TYR A 192 16.02 6.35 1.39
C TYR A 192 15.68 6.16 -0.09
N GLY A 193 15.82 7.21 -0.88
CA GLY A 193 15.52 7.23 -2.30
C GLY A 193 14.03 7.40 -2.61
N LYS A 194 13.64 7.08 -3.85
CA LYS A 194 12.28 7.26 -4.35
C LYS A 194 11.75 6.02 -5.07
N VAL A 195 10.56 5.61 -4.69
CA VAL A 195 9.70 4.72 -5.47
C VAL A 195 8.71 5.57 -6.25
N SER A 196 8.67 5.40 -7.56
CA SER A 196 7.78 6.18 -8.46
C SER A 196 6.57 5.39 -8.93
N ASN A 197 6.67 4.05 -8.94
CA ASN A 197 5.58 3.17 -9.33
C ASN A 197 5.39 2.07 -8.28
N TRP A 198 4.13 1.68 -8.06
CA TRP A 198 3.75 0.71 -7.06
C TRP A 198 2.86 -0.36 -7.68
N ILE A 199 3.26 -1.61 -7.53
CA ILE A 199 2.46 -2.78 -7.92
C ILE A 199 2.04 -3.50 -6.64
N ILE A 200 0.74 -3.63 -6.43
CA ILE A 200 0.20 -4.27 -5.24
C ILE A 200 -0.12 -5.73 -5.55
N GLY A 201 0.71 -6.62 -5.03
CA GLY A 201 0.67 -8.04 -5.34
C GLY A 201 1.37 -8.40 -6.66
N ASN A 202 1.39 -9.67 -6.99
CA ASN A 202 1.91 -10.22 -8.24
C ASN A 202 0.95 -11.29 -8.74
N GLU A 203 0.68 -11.34 -10.06
CA GLU A 203 -0.21 -12.34 -10.67
C GLU A 203 -1.48 -12.60 -9.84
N ILE A 204 -2.16 -11.54 -9.46
CA ILE A 204 -3.27 -11.57 -8.51
C ILE A 204 -4.46 -12.45 -8.93
N ASN A 205 -4.52 -12.83 -10.19
CA ASN A 205 -5.48 -13.80 -10.75
C ASN A 205 -5.11 -15.26 -10.44
N ASN A 206 -3.95 -15.51 -9.83
CA ASN A 206 -3.44 -16.84 -9.51
C ASN A 206 -3.20 -16.98 -8.01
N GLN A 207 -3.88 -17.91 -7.37
CA GLN A 207 -3.72 -18.14 -5.93
C GLN A 207 -2.34 -18.69 -5.50
N GLN A 208 -1.45 -19.02 -6.40
CA GLN A 208 -0.05 -19.32 -6.07
C GLN A 208 0.70 -18.05 -5.62
N TRP A 209 0.29 -16.91 -6.17
CA TRP A 209 0.95 -15.62 -5.98
C TRP A 209 0.16 -14.63 -5.09
N ASN A 210 -1.09 -14.97 -4.77
CA ASN A 210 -1.95 -14.11 -3.93
C ASN A 210 -3.01 -14.97 -3.21
N HIS A 211 -2.55 -15.87 -2.33
CA HIS A 211 -3.39 -16.90 -1.71
C HIS A 211 -4.25 -16.37 -0.57
N MET A 212 -5.52 -16.76 -0.54
CA MET A 212 -6.41 -16.52 0.61
C MET A 212 -7.30 -17.71 0.97
N GLY A 213 -6.85 -18.94 0.64
CA GLY A 213 -7.63 -20.15 0.90
C GLY A 213 -8.79 -20.37 -0.07
N ALA A 214 -9.68 -21.26 0.30
CA ALA A 214 -10.89 -21.54 -0.47
C ALA A 214 -11.90 -20.40 -0.29
N THR A 215 -12.27 -19.77 -1.40
CA THR A 215 -13.18 -18.61 -1.38
C THR A 215 -13.90 -18.47 -2.73
N SER A 216 -15.02 -17.75 -2.75
CA SER A 216 -15.68 -17.38 -4.01
C SER A 216 -14.87 -16.32 -4.76
N ILE A 217 -15.00 -16.27 -6.08
CA ILE A 217 -14.37 -15.23 -6.91
C ILE A 217 -14.80 -13.84 -6.45
N SER A 218 -16.08 -13.65 -6.11
CA SER A 218 -16.59 -12.37 -5.65
C SER A 218 -15.91 -11.91 -4.36
N ASN A 219 -15.76 -12.80 -3.38
CA ASN A 219 -15.08 -12.48 -2.13
C ASN A 219 -13.58 -12.22 -2.35
N TYR A 220 -12.93 -13.00 -3.22
CA TYR A 220 -11.53 -12.80 -3.59
C TYR A 220 -11.29 -11.42 -4.21
N VAL A 221 -12.10 -11.04 -5.20
CA VAL A 221 -12.02 -9.75 -5.88
C VAL A 221 -12.29 -8.60 -4.89
N GLN A 222 -13.31 -8.72 -4.04
CA GLN A 222 -13.62 -7.71 -3.05
C GLN A 222 -12.46 -7.51 -2.06
N THR A 223 -11.91 -8.61 -1.53
CA THR A 223 -10.78 -8.53 -0.57
C THR A 223 -9.54 -7.90 -1.21
N TYR A 224 -9.23 -8.27 -2.46
CA TYR A 224 -8.12 -7.64 -3.18
C TYR A 224 -8.37 -6.15 -3.43
N GLN A 225 -9.58 -5.79 -3.86
CA GLN A 225 -9.95 -4.38 -4.07
C GLN A 225 -9.79 -3.56 -2.79
N ASP A 226 -10.19 -4.12 -1.65
CA ASP A 226 -10.07 -3.47 -0.36
C ASP A 226 -8.59 -3.31 0.06
N ALA A 227 -7.77 -4.34 -0.13
CA ALA A 227 -6.32 -4.27 0.11
C ALA A 227 -5.65 -3.26 -0.82
N PHE A 228 -5.93 -3.31 -2.13
CA PHE A 228 -5.42 -2.35 -3.10
C PHE A 228 -5.75 -0.90 -2.70
N ARG A 229 -7.00 -0.64 -2.26
CA ARG A 229 -7.42 0.70 -1.84
C ARG A 229 -6.61 1.20 -0.64
N VAL A 230 -6.22 0.35 0.31
CA VAL A 230 -5.39 0.75 1.45
C VAL A 230 -4.04 1.28 0.96
N PHE A 231 -3.34 0.54 0.10
CA PHE A 231 -2.07 0.98 -0.49
C PHE A 231 -2.25 2.20 -1.38
N TYR A 232 -3.25 2.20 -2.27
CA TYR A 232 -3.55 3.33 -3.14
C TYR A 232 -3.75 4.62 -2.34
N THR A 233 -4.54 4.55 -1.28
CA THR A 233 -4.82 5.71 -0.43
C THR A 233 -3.57 6.21 0.26
N ALA A 234 -2.74 5.32 0.83
CA ALA A 234 -1.47 5.68 1.46
C ALA A 234 -0.52 6.37 0.47
N ILE A 235 -0.28 5.74 -0.67
CA ILE A 235 0.64 6.24 -1.70
C ILE A 235 0.17 7.59 -2.23
N LYS A 236 -1.08 7.66 -2.67
CA LYS A 236 -1.62 8.88 -3.31
C LYS A 236 -1.80 10.04 -2.34
N SER A 237 -2.09 9.77 -1.05
CA SER A 237 -2.18 10.82 -0.03
C SER A 237 -0.81 11.31 0.47
N THR A 238 0.27 10.64 0.10
CA THR A 238 1.65 11.04 0.38
C THR A 238 2.29 11.73 -0.83
N SER A 239 2.22 11.07 -2.00
CA SER A 239 2.79 11.55 -3.27
C SER A 239 1.72 11.52 -4.35
N ALA A 240 1.19 12.69 -4.71
CA ALA A 240 0.04 12.82 -5.61
C ALA A 240 0.24 12.17 -6.98
N ASN A 241 1.46 12.21 -7.51
CA ASN A 241 1.76 11.81 -8.88
C ASN A 241 2.49 10.46 -9.01
N ASP A 242 2.75 9.75 -7.91
CA ASP A 242 3.22 8.36 -7.96
C ASP A 242 2.15 7.46 -8.62
N ARG A 243 2.60 6.39 -9.27
CA ARG A 243 1.74 5.51 -10.10
C ARG A 243 1.65 4.11 -9.54
#